data_687d691bbff2ba8abd44d8231f6527a7
#
_entry.id   687d691bbff2ba8abd44d8231f6527a7
#
_cell.length_a   1.000
_cell.length_b   1.000
_cell.length_c   1.000
_cell.angle_alpha   90.00
_cell.angle_beta   90.00
_cell.angle_gamma   90.00
#
_symmetry.space_group_name_H-M   'P 1'
#
loop_
_entity.id
_entity.type
_entity.pdbx_description
1 polymer ?
#
loop_
_entity_poly.entity_id
_entity_poly.type
_entity_poly.pdbx_seq_one_letter_code
_entity_poly.pdbx_strand_id
1 'polypeptide(L)'
;MRIPRIFYPFETEEKNSINLNIDASHHLKVINIKKEQNVELFNGNGYFFNAKVIDHNKKNIVLERTSDINFQKKQIPSINIAVAEIKSFDKVIREVCQAGIDSISSIKTKKTKFSKLPSEKKIMRWKSIAFNSCEQSGLNWVPKIYSSSLQDWIAFSNSKCKIFLDPNARNNIQELELFSSIDLLIGPEGGFSEEEKIFFKKNNFKSISCGNLTFRTETMPIVALSMIKALYGVKK
;
A
#
# COMPACT_ATOMS: atom_id res chain seq x y z
N MET A 1 10.75 -24.14 0.74
CA MET A 1 9.81 -23.51 -0.22
C MET A 1 8.92 -22.55 0.56
N ARG A 2 8.69 -21.33 0.07
CA ARG A 2 7.82 -20.36 0.76
C ARG A 2 6.36 -20.85 0.67
N ILE A 3 5.61 -20.82 1.79
CA ILE A 3 4.18 -21.16 1.80
C ILE A 3 3.44 -20.12 0.95
N PRO A 4 2.62 -20.54 -0.04
CA PRO A 4 1.77 -19.63 -0.81
C PRO A 4 0.84 -18.86 0.11
N ARG A 5 0.62 -17.58 -0.18
CA ARG A 5 -0.26 -16.70 0.57
C ARG A 5 -1.39 -16.19 -0.30
N ILE A 6 -2.56 -16.07 0.28
CA ILE A 6 -3.77 -15.65 -0.44
C ILE A 6 -4.58 -14.69 0.40
N PHE A 7 -4.99 -13.62 -0.25
CA PHE A 7 -6.04 -12.76 0.29
C PHE A 7 -7.38 -13.48 0.24
N TYR A 8 -8.00 -13.63 1.40
CA TYR A 8 -9.31 -14.20 1.56
C TYR A 8 -10.07 -13.44 2.65
N PRO A 9 -11.20 -12.76 2.32
CA PRO A 9 -11.97 -12.02 3.31
C PRO A 9 -12.68 -13.00 4.24
N PHE A 10 -12.25 -13.07 5.50
CA PHE A 10 -12.85 -13.89 6.54
C PHE A 10 -13.08 -13.07 7.81
N GLU A 11 -14.02 -13.53 8.62
CA GLU A 11 -14.24 -13.07 9.99
C GLU A 11 -13.46 -13.95 10.98
N THR A 12 -13.30 -13.49 12.24
CA THR A 12 -12.50 -14.18 13.26
C THR A 12 -13.10 -15.50 13.75
N GLU A 13 -14.34 -15.82 13.37
CA GLU A 13 -15.07 -17.06 13.76
C GLU A 13 -15.23 -18.04 12.59
N GLU A 14 -14.28 -18.13 11.70
CA GLU A 14 -14.40 -18.97 10.51
C GLU A 14 -14.44 -20.48 10.78
N LYS A 15 -15.18 -21.18 9.91
CA LYS A 15 -15.30 -22.64 9.90
C LYS A 15 -13.96 -23.30 9.58
N ASN A 16 -13.77 -24.54 10.03
CA ASN A 16 -12.55 -25.30 9.73
C ASN A 16 -12.39 -25.62 8.24
N SER A 17 -13.50 -25.78 7.50
CA SER A 17 -13.48 -26.06 6.06
C SER A 17 -13.82 -24.79 5.26
N ILE A 18 -12.98 -24.43 4.31
CA ILE A 18 -13.05 -23.18 3.53
C ILE A 18 -13.12 -23.53 2.05
N ASN A 19 -14.21 -23.13 1.40
CA ASN A 19 -14.33 -23.19 -0.05
C ASN A 19 -13.85 -21.87 -0.65
N LEU A 20 -12.72 -21.89 -1.34
CA LEU A 20 -12.20 -20.69 -1.98
C LEU A 20 -13.11 -20.24 -3.13
N ASN A 21 -13.29 -18.93 -3.27
CA ASN A 21 -13.94 -18.34 -4.42
C ASN A 21 -13.12 -18.57 -5.70
N ILE A 22 -13.70 -18.23 -6.85
CA ILE A 22 -13.10 -18.46 -8.17
C ILE A 22 -11.75 -17.77 -8.30
N ASP A 23 -11.62 -16.53 -7.83
CA ASP A 23 -10.39 -15.72 -7.97
C ASP A 23 -9.25 -16.30 -7.13
N ALA A 24 -9.49 -16.60 -5.86
CA ALA A 24 -8.52 -17.21 -4.96
C ALA A 24 -8.13 -18.62 -5.45
N SER A 25 -9.10 -19.41 -5.93
CA SER A 25 -8.84 -20.71 -6.53
C SER A 25 -8.00 -20.61 -7.80
N HIS A 26 -8.25 -19.59 -8.64
CA HIS A 26 -7.46 -19.34 -9.84
C HIS A 26 -6.00 -19.03 -9.51
N HIS A 27 -5.74 -18.18 -8.53
CA HIS A 27 -4.38 -17.87 -8.08
C HIS A 27 -3.62 -19.14 -7.68
N LEU A 28 -4.21 -19.99 -6.82
CA LEU A 28 -3.60 -21.25 -6.39
C LEU A 28 -3.35 -22.22 -7.55
N LYS A 29 -4.24 -22.24 -8.54
CA LYS A 29 -4.07 -23.07 -9.77
C LYS A 29 -2.90 -22.59 -10.63
N VAL A 30 -2.74 -21.28 -10.78
CA VAL A 30 -1.62 -20.69 -11.54
C VAL A 30 -0.26 -21.11 -10.96
N ILE A 31 -0.14 -21.15 -9.64
CA ILE A 31 1.08 -21.61 -8.97
C ILE A 31 1.16 -23.14 -8.83
N ASN A 32 0.21 -23.86 -9.45
CA ASN A 32 0.16 -25.32 -9.47
C ASN A 32 0.17 -25.97 -8.08
N ILE A 33 -0.66 -25.43 -7.15
CA ILE A 33 -0.81 -25.97 -5.80
C ILE A 33 -1.31 -27.42 -5.86
N LYS A 34 -0.80 -28.27 -4.99
CA LYS A 34 -1.21 -29.67 -4.90
C LYS A 34 -1.99 -29.95 -3.62
N LYS A 35 -2.75 -31.05 -3.63
CA LYS A 35 -3.36 -31.59 -2.42
C LYS A 35 -2.29 -31.81 -1.33
N GLU A 36 -2.65 -31.64 -0.07
CA GLU A 36 -1.79 -31.73 1.11
C GLU A 36 -0.77 -30.59 1.28
N GLN A 37 -0.70 -29.62 0.36
CA GLN A 37 0.17 -28.45 0.51
C GLN A 37 -0.45 -27.39 1.44
N ASN A 38 0.42 -26.71 2.16
CA ASN A 38 0.03 -25.63 3.06
C ASN A 38 -0.12 -24.30 2.30
N VAL A 39 -1.10 -23.51 2.75
CA VAL A 39 -1.41 -22.16 2.26
C VAL A 39 -1.63 -21.26 3.48
N GLU A 40 -1.18 -20.03 3.44
CA GLU A 40 -1.52 -19.03 4.44
C GLU A 40 -2.63 -18.13 3.88
N LEU A 41 -3.72 -17.95 4.64
CA LEU A 41 -4.79 -17.02 4.32
C LEU A 41 -4.68 -15.78 5.20
N PHE A 42 -4.91 -14.60 4.63
CA PHE A 42 -4.97 -13.35 5.38
C PHE A 42 -6.16 -12.48 4.90
N ASN A 43 -6.76 -11.73 5.82
CA ASN A 43 -7.99 -10.97 5.53
C ASN A 43 -7.76 -9.48 5.19
N GLY A 44 -6.51 -9.03 5.14
CA GLY A 44 -6.18 -7.63 4.85
C GLY A 44 -6.34 -6.68 6.03
N ASN A 45 -6.80 -7.16 7.19
CA ASN A 45 -6.97 -6.40 8.43
C ASN A 45 -6.10 -6.92 9.58
N GLY A 46 -4.97 -7.55 9.23
CA GLY A 46 -3.98 -8.05 10.16
C GLY A 46 -4.20 -9.49 10.63
N TYR A 47 -5.35 -10.11 10.37
CA TYR A 47 -5.61 -11.49 10.74
C TYR A 47 -5.16 -12.46 9.66
N PHE A 48 -4.59 -13.60 10.08
CA PHE A 48 -4.11 -14.66 9.19
C PHE A 48 -4.09 -16.00 9.89
N PHE A 49 -4.11 -17.08 9.10
CA PHE A 49 -3.99 -18.45 9.58
C PHE A 49 -3.44 -19.37 8.49
N ASN A 50 -2.96 -20.54 8.90
CA ASN A 50 -2.52 -21.59 7.98
C ASN A 50 -3.67 -22.56 7.70
N ALA A 51 -3.71 -23.03 6.46
CA ALA A 51 -4.64 -24.04 6.00
C ALA A 51 -3.93 -25.03 5.06
N LYS A 52 -4.53 -26.20 4.88
CA LYS A 52 -4.05 -27.27 4.01
C LYS A 52 -5.05 -27.52 2.88
N VAL A 53 -4.56 -27.78 1.69
CA VAL A 53 -5.42 -28.15 0.55
C VAL A 53 -5.93 -29.59 0.75
N ILE A 54 -7.22 -29.77 0.98
CA ILE A 54 -7.84 -31.08 1.14
C ILE A 54 -8.51 -31.59 -0.14
N ASP A 55 -8.97 -30.68 -1.00
CA ASP A 55 -9.50 -31.02 -2.31
C ASP A 55 -9.10 -29.98 -3.36
N HIS A 56 -8.78 -30.45 -4.55
CA HIS A 56 -8.38 -29.64 -5.68
C HIS A 56 -9.03 -30.18 -6.95
N ASN A 57 -10.18 -29.66 -7.29
CA ASN A 57 -10.90 -29.98 -8.51
C ASN A 57 -10.87 -28.83 -9.54
N LYS A 58 -11.41 -29.10 -10.74
CA LYS A 58 -11.39 -28.09 -11.83
C LYS A 58 -12.12 -26.80 -11.49
N LYS A 59 -13.09 -26.83 -10.60
CA LYS A 59 -13.91 -25.64 -10.26
C LYS A 59 -13.44 -24.95 -8.98
N ASN A 60 -13.21 -25.69 -7.90
CA ASN A 60 -12.94 -25.14 -6.57
C ASN A 60 -11.74 -25.80 -5.91
N ILE A 61 -11.14 -25.06 -4.98
CA ILE A 61 -10.16 -25.59 -4.03
C ILE A 61 -10.77 -25.50 -2.65
N VAL A 62 -10.70 -26.61 -1.92
CA VAL A 62 -11.18 -26.70 -0.54
C VAL A 62 -9.96 -26.77 0.36
N LEU A 63 -9.97 -25.92 1.37
CA LEU A 63 -8.92 -25.87 2.39
C LEU A 63 -9.47 -26.29 3.74
N GLU A 64 -8.62 -26.87 4.57
CA GLU A 64 -8.86 -27.13 5.97
C GLU A 64 -7.91 -26.28 6.82
N ARG A 65 -8.45 -25.54 7.77
CA ARG A 65 -7.64 -24.72 8.68
C ARG A 65 -6.79 -25.61 9.59
N THR A 66 -5.50 -25.30 9.67
CA THR A 66 -4.52 -26.08 10.44
C THR A 66 -3.88 -25.30 11.61
N SER A 67 -4.21 -24.02 11.76
CA SER A 67 -3.74 -23.21 12.89
C SER A 67 -4.84 -22.32 13.44
N ASP A 68 -4.62 -21.77 14.63
CA ASP A 68 -5.43 -20.68 15.17
C ASP A 68 -5.32 -19.44 14.29
N ILE A 69 -6.31 -18.53 14.42
CA ILE A 69 -6.28 -17.23 13.77
C ILE A 69 -5.32 -16.33 14.55
N ASN A 70 -4.27 -15.87 13.88
CA ASN A 70 -3.26 -14.98 14.41
C ASN A 70 -3.54 -13.54 14.02
N PHE A 71 -2.94 -12.59 14.72
CA PHE A 71 -3.05 -11.17 14.45
C PHE A 71 -1.67 -10.50 14.37
N GLN A 72 -1.41 -9.83 13.27
CA GLN A 72 -0.23 -8.99 13.07
C GLN A 72 -0.56 -7.54 13.44
N LYS A 73 0.16 -6.97 14.40
CA LYS A 73 0.03 -5.54 14.72
C LYS A 73 0.46 -4.68 13.53
N LYS A 74 -0.17 -3.51 13.40
CA LYS A 74 0.27 -2.51 12.42
C LYS A 74 1.68 -2.02 12.71
N GLN A 75 2.39 -1.73 11.64
CA GLN A 75 3.71 -1.09 11.75
C GLN A 75 3.58 0.38 12.20
N ILE A 76 4.58 0.88 12.90
CA ILE A 76 4.74 2.29 13.24
C ILE A 76 5.97 2.78 12.47
N PRO A 77 5.87 3.93 11.81
CA PRO A 77 4.73 4.85 11.75
C PRO A 77 3.62 4.32 10.82
N SER A 78 2.39 4.77 11.07
CA SER A 78 1.32 4.73 10.07
C SER A 78 1.69 5.70 8.94
N ILE A 79 1.66 5.26 7.69
CA ILE A 79 2.07 6.08 6.54
C ILE A 79 0.96 6.14 5.50
N ASN A 80 0.48 7.36 5.23
CA ASN A 80 -0.44 7.66 4.15
C ASN A 80 0.29 8.43 3.06
N ILE A 81 0.20 7.96 1.83
CA ILE A 81 0.90 8.60 0.69
C ILE A 81 -0.13 9.16 -0.28
N ALA A 82 0.05 10.40 -0.70
CA ALA A 82 -0.63 10.95 -1.87
C ALA A 82 0.37 11.23 -2.98
N VAL A 83 0.12 10.67 -4.15
CA VAL A 83 0.98 10.81 -5.32
C VAL A 83 0.18 11.44 -6.45
N ALA A 84 0.74 12.45 -7.11
CA ALA A 84 0.15 13.01 -8.30
C ALA A 84 -0.07 11.91 -9.35
N GLU A 85 -1.25 11.88 -9.96
CA GLU A 85 -1.59 10.83 -10.92
C GLU A 85 -0.64 10.86 -12.13
N ILE A 86 -0.04 9.70 -12.40
CA ILE A 86 0.86 9.46 -13.53
C ILE A 86 0.43 8.21 -14.30
N LYS A 87 0.93 8.05 -15.52
CA LYS A 87 0.61 6.90 -16.38
C LYS A 87 1.03 5.56 -15.74
N SER A 88 2.17 5.54 -15.04
CA SER A 88 2.73 4.36 -14.37
C SER A 88 2.28 4.16 -12.92
N PHE A 89 1.10 4.67 -12.52
CA PHE A 89 0.59 4.60 -11.15
C PHE A 89 0.44 3.15 -10.62
N ASP A 90 0.17 2.19 -11.51
CA ASP A 90 0.15 0.75 -11.18
C ASP A 90 1.49 0.27 -10.57
N LYS A 91 2.61 0.78 -11.12
CA LYS A 91 3.96 0.47 -10.60
C LYS A 91 4.14 1.05 -9.20
N VAL A 92 3.74 2.29 -9.00
CA VAL A 92 3.79 2.94 -7.68
C VAL A 92 3.05 2.12 -6.64
N ILE A 93 1.78 1.73 -6.91
CA ILE A 93 0.99 0.92 -5.98
C ILE A 93 1.70 -0.38 -5.64
N ARG A 94 2.21 -1.08 -6.65
CA ARG A 94 2.92 -2.36 -6.44
C ARG A 94 4.09 -2.22 -5.47
N GLU A 95 4.92 -1.22 -5.67
CA GLU A 95 6.15 -1.03 -4.90
C GLU A 95 5.86 -0.55 -3.46
N VAL A 96 5.00 0.46 -3.29
CA VAL A 96 4.73 1.01 -1.96
C VAL A 96 3.89 0.06 -1.09
N CYS A 97 2.98 -0.73 -1.71
CA CYS A 97 2.25 -1.76 -0.98
C CYS A 97 3.17 -2.87 -0.46
N GLN A 98 4.18 -3.28 -1.24
CA GLN A 98 5.18 -4.25 -0.78
C GLN A 98 6.03 -3.73 0.38
N ALA A 99 6.27 -2.42 0.40
CA ALA A 99 7.02 -1.79 1.48
C ALA A 99 6.18 -1.56 2.75
N GLY A 100 4.86 -1.73 2.71
CA GLY A 100 3.95 -1.57 3.86
C GLY A 100 3.63 -0.10 4.16
N ILE A 101 2.45 0.32 3.73
CA ILE A 101 1.82 1.63 3.98
C ILE A 101 0.39 1.41 4.47
N ASP A 102 -0.27 2.43 5.01
CA ASP A 102 -1.67 2.35 5.41
C ASP A 102 -2.63 2.76 4.30
N SER A 103 -2.26 3.76 3.51
CA SER A 103 -3.06 4.16 2.35
C SER A 103 -2.23 4.82 1.25
N ILE A 104 -2.73 4.73 0.02
CA ILE A 104 -2.24 5.51 -1.11
C ILE A 104 -3.40 6.19 -1.82
N SER A 105 -3.23 7.46 -2.13
CA SER A 105 -4.19 8.27 -2.88
C SER A 105 -3.57 8.75 -4.18
N SER A 106 -4.28 8.54 -5.30
CA SER A 106 -4.03 9.28 -6.53
C SER A 106 -4.63 10.66 -6.40
N ILE A 107 -3.82 11.71 -6.55
CA ILE A 107 -4.28 13.10 -6.44
C ILE A 107 -4.10 13.86 -7.74
N LYS A 108 -5.01 14.82 -7.97
CA LYS A 108 -4.92 15.76 -9.07
C LYS A 108 -4.28 17.06 -8.58
N THR A 109 -3.16 17.46 -9.20
CA THR A 109 -2.43 18.71 -8.95
C THR A 109 -2.50 19.63 -10.17
N LYS A 110 -2.09 20.88 -10.06
CA LYS A 110 -2.09 21.83 -11.19
C LYS A 110 -1.26 21.35 -12.40
N LYS A 111 -0.18 20.64 -12.16
CA LYS A 111 0.72 20.14 -13.21
C LYS A 111 0.49 18.66 -13.58
N THR A 112 -0.56 18.02 -13.06
CA THR A 112 -0.94 16.67 -13.47
C THR A 112 -1.51 16.68 -14.89
N LYS A 113 -1.04 15.78 -15.75
CA LYS A 113 -1.47 15.68 -17.16
C LYS A 113 -2.89 15.14 -17.33
N PHE A 114 -3.44 14.49 -16.33
CA PHE A 114 -4.77 13.88 -16.38
C PHE A 114 -5.84 14.89 -15.97
N SER A 115 -6.86 15.05 -16.80
CA SER A 115 -7.96 16.00 -16.57
C SER A 115 -9.07 15.46 -15.66
N LYS A 116 -9.24 14.14 -15.62
CA LYS A 116 -10.30 13.46 -14.86
C LYS A 116 -9.71 12.56 -13.77
N LEU A 117 -10.45 12.37 -12.69
CA LEU A 117 -10.14 11.36 -11.68
C LEU A 117 -10.25 9.95 -12.28
N PRO A 118 -9.51 8.96 -11.73
CA PRO A 118 -9.58 7.57 -12.15
C PRO A 118 -11.00 7.01 -12.09
N SER A 119 -11.36 6.21 -13.08
CA SER A 119 -12.63 5.49 -13.09
C SER A 119 -12.67 4.41 -11.99
N GLU A 120 -13.88 4.00 -11.58
CA GLU A 120 -14.04 2.90 -10.62
C GLU A 120 -13.32 1.62 -11.06
N LYS A 121 -13.40 1.28 -12.35
CA LYS A 121 -12.68 0.14 -12.94
C LYS A 121 -11.16 0.24 -12.70
N LYS A 122 -10.59 1.44 -12.82
CA LYS A 122 -9.17 1.68 -12.57
C LYS A 122 -8.84 1.52 -11.08
N ILE A 123 -9.68 2.04 -10.19
CA ILE A 123 -9.52 1.87 -8.73
C ILE A 123 -9.64 0.39 -8.34
N MET A 124 -10.57 -0.37 -8.90
CA MET A 124 -10.69 -1.81 -8.65
C MET A 124 -9.42 -2.57 -9.08
N ARG A 125 -8.87 -2.23 -10.25
CA ARG A 125 -7.58 -2.77 -10.70
C ARG A 125 -6.45 -2.44 -9.72
N TRP A 126 -6.38 -1.23 -9.21
CA TRP A 126 -5.38 -0.82 -8.21
C TRP A 126 -5.50 -1.59 -6.90
N LYS A 127 -6.74 -1.84 -6.43
CA LYS A 127 -6.99 -2.70 -5.27
C LYS A 127 -6.46 -4.12 -5.49
N SER A 128 -6.70 -4.70 -6.67
CA SER A 128 -6.16 -6.03 -7.02
C SER A 128 -4.62 -6.05 -7.01
N ILE A 129 -3.97 -5.00 -7.50
CA ILE A 129 -2.50 -4.87 -7.44
C ILE A 129 -2.03 -4.81 -5.98
N ALA A 130 -2.74 -4.09 -5.11
CA ALA A 130 -2.41 -4.01 -3.69
C ALA A 130 -2.54 -5.37 -2.99
N PHE A 131 -3.61 -6.14 -3.23
CA PHE A 131 -3.76 -7.50 -2.71
C PHE A 131 -2.59 -8.39 -3.12
N ASN A 132 -2.30 -8.47 -4.41
CA ASN A 132 -1.19 -9.29 -4.94
C ASN A 132 0.17 -8.85 -4.38
N SER A 133 0.35 -7.55 -4.14
CA SER A 133 1.58 -7.02 -3.53
C SER A 133 1.73 -7.47 -2.08
N CYS A 134 0.64 -7.49 -1.31
CA CYS A 134 0.63 -7.97 0.07
C CYS A 134 0.82 -9.50 0.14
N GLU A 135 0.23 -10.27 -0.77
CA GLU A 135 0.48 -11.71 -0.90
C GLU A 135 1.97 -11.99 -1.07
N GLN A 136 2.60 -11.27 -2.00
CA GLN A 136 4.01 -11.44 -2.33
C GLN A 136 4.94 -10.98 -1.18
N SER A 137 4.66 -9.86 -0.51
CA SER A 137 5.55 -9.27 0.50
C SER A 137 5.42 -9.89 1.89
N GLY A 138 4.33 -10.59 2.18
CA GLY A 138 4.09 -11.17 3.51
C GLY A 138 3.36 -10.22 4.47
N LEU A 139 2.72 -9.17 3.95
CA LEU A 139 1.94 -8.23 4.75
C LEU A 139 0.51 -8.73 4.94
N ASN A 140 -0.01 -8.63 6.17
CA ASN A 140 -1.40 -8.98 6.50
C ASN A 140 -2.33 -7.76 6.55
N TRP A 141 -1.78 -6.55 6.36
CA TRP A 141 -2.50 -5.30 6.25
C TRP A 141 -2.50 -4.84 4.80
N VAL A 142 -3.68 -4.81 4.17
CA VAL A 142 -3.82 -4.30 2.80
C VAL A 142 -4.05 -2.80 2.85
N PRO A 143 -3.22 -2.00 2.15
CA PRO A 143 -3.39 -0.55 2.11
C PRO A 143 -4.73 -0.14 1.48
N LYS A 144 -5.31 0.92 2.00
CA LYS A 144 -6.50 1.54 1.39
C LYS A 144 -6.11 2.32 0.14
N ILE A 145 -6.85 2.14 -0.95
CA ILE A 145 -6.61 2.83 -2.23
C ILE A 145 -7.70 3.86 -2.44
N TYR A 146 -7.29 5.11 -2.66
CA TYR A 146 -8.18 6.24 -2.87
C TYR A 146 -7.83 7.02 -4.14
N SER A 147 -8.76 7.85 -4.56
CA SER A 147 -8.54 8.95 -5.50
C SER A 147 -9.30 10.16 -5.00
N SER A 148 -8.67 11.32 -4.98
CA SER A 148 -9.28 12.55 -4.48
C SER A 148 -8.69 13.79 -5.15
N SER A 149 -9.34 14.93 -4.96
CA SER A 149 -8.67 16.20 -5.21
C SER A 149 -7.54 16.43 -4.20
N LEU A 150 -6.59 17.27 -4.56
CA LEU A 150 -5.52 17.67 -3.64
C LEU A 150 -6.08 18.35 -2.37
N GLN A 151 -7.09 19.20 -2.57
CA GLN A 151 -7.73 19.94 -1.48
C GLN A 151 -8.43 19.00 -0.50
N ASP A 152 -9.22 18.05 -1.00
CA ASP A 152 -9.92 17.08 -0.16
C ASP A 152 -8.93 16.23 0.62
N TRP A 153 -7.87 15.73 -0.04
CA TRP A 153 -6.87 14.92 0.64
C TRP A 153 -6.19 15.67 1.78
N ILE A 154 -5.83 16.95 1.56
CA ILE A 154 -5.23 17.79 2.60
C ILE A 154 -6.22 18.08 3.72
N ALA A 155 -7.50 18.32 3.43
CA ALA A 155 -8.54 18.57 4.43
C ALA A 155 -8.75 17.36 5.35
N PHE A 156 -8.63 16.14 4.85
CA PHE A 156 -8.73 14.91 5.64
C PHE A 156 -7.41 14.44 6.27
N SER A 157 -6.30 15.11 5.96
CA SER A 157 -4.99 14.81 6.54
C SER A 157 -4.96 15.14 8.03
N ASN A 158 -4.67 14.15 8.88
CA ASN A 158 -4.65 14.28 10.34
C ASN A 158 -3.42 13.65 11.01
N SER A 159 -2.42 13.24 10.23
CA SER A 159 -1.18 12.66 10.76
C SER A 159 -0.38 13.67 11.60
N LYS A 160 0.41 13.14 12.53
CA LYS A 160 1.28 13.95 13.41
C LYS A 160 2.38 14.66 12.62
N CYS A 161 2.87 14.03 11.56
CA CYS A 161 3.83 14.59 10.64
C CYS A 161 3.20 14.71 9.25
N LYS A 162 3.26 15.91 8.67
CA LYS A 162 2.74 16.22 7.34
C LYS A 162 3.87 16.77 6.50
N ILE A 163 4.23 16.09 5.43
CA ILE A 163 5.36 16.46 4.59
C ILE A 163 4.99 16.42 3.10
N PHE A 164 5.60 17.30 2.33
CA PHE A 164 5.60 17.20 0.88
C PHE A 164 7.03 17.21 0.35
N LEU A 165 7.28 16.44 -0.69
CA LEU A 165 8.60 16.36 -1.28
C LEU A 165 8.86 17.54 -2.21
N ASP A 166 9.95 18.22 -1.96
CA ASP A 166 10.47 19.34 -2.77
C ASP A 166 11.99 19.19 -2.89
N PRO A 167 12.55 19.01 -4.10
CA PRO A 167 14.00 18.92 -4.28
C PRO A 167 14.77 20.15 -3.75
N ASN A 168 14.12 21.31 -3.70
CA ASN A 168 14.70 22.56 -3.22
C ASN A 168 14.46 22.82 -1.72
N ALA A 169 13.92 21.85 -0.98
CA ALA A 169 13.73 22.00 0.46
C ALA A 169 15.08 22.08 1.18
N ARG A 170 15.15 22.92 2.22
CA ARG A 170 16.34 23.03 3.08
C ARG A 170 16.50 21.82 3.98
N ASN A 171 15.39 21.29 4.52
CA ASN A 171 15.41 20.14 5.42
C ASN A 171 15.47 18.84 4.63
N ASN A 172 16.29 17.90 5.11
CA ASN A 172 16.41 16.58 4.51
C ASN A 172 15.52 15.57 5.25
N ILE A 173 15.07 14.54 4.54
CA ILE A 173 14.28 13.45 5.13
C ILE A 173 15.01 12.72 6.25
N GLN A 174 16.35 12.72 6.24
CA GLN A 174 17.19 12.13 7.28
C GLN A 174 17.12 12.89 8.62
N GLU A 175 16.67 14.15 8.59
CA GLU A 175 16.51 15.01 9.77
C GLU A 175 15.07 14.94 10.34
N LEU A 176 14.23 14.06 9.77
CA LEU A 176 12.86 13.93 10.19
C LEU A 176 12.77 13.33 11.60
N GLU A 177 12.08 14.01 12.49
CA GLU A 177 11.75 13.47 13.81
C GLU A 177 10.84 12.24 13.71
N LEU A 178 10.90 11.36 14.70
CA LEU A 178 10.08 10.16 14.73
C LEU A 178 8.65 10.47 15.20
N PHE A 179 7.69 10.20 14.35
CA PHE A 179 6.25 10.39 14.62
C PHE A 179 5.50 9.06 14.53
N SER A 180 4.35 8.96 15.19
CA SER A 180 3.49 7.77 15.10
C SER A 180 2.72 7.67 13.79
N SER A 181 2.56 8.79 13.06
CA SER A 181 1.87 8.82 11.77
C SER A 181 2.44 9.91 10.86
N ILE A 182 2.48 9.61 9.56
CA ILE A 182 3.06 10.48 8.52
C ILE A 182 2.10 10.55 7.33
N ASP A 183 1.81 11.77 6.88
CA ASP A 183 1.15 12.04 5.60
C ASP A 183 2.19 12.61 4.63
N LEU A 184 2.40 11.92 3.52
CA LEU A 184 3.45 12.21 2.53
C LEU A 184 2.83 12.59 1.18
N LEU A 185 3.13 13.80 0.70
CA LEU A 185 2.72 14.31 -0.60
C LEU A 185 3.87 14.23 -1.61
N ILE A 186 3.59 13.68 -2.79
CA ILE A 186 4.55 13.53 -3.89
C ILE A 186 3.95 14.11 -5.18
N GLY A 187 4.64 15.08 -5.75
CA GLY A 187 4.22 15.81 -6.94
C GLY A 187 4.47 15.05 -8.26
N PRO A 188 3.95 15.59 -9.38
CA PRO A 188 4.28 15.10 -10.72
C PRO A 188 5.71 15.49 -11.12
N GLU A 189 6.16 15.08 -12.32
CA GLU A 189 7.51 15.37 -12.83
C GLU A 189 7.86 16.88 -12.83
N GLY A 190 6.85 17.75 -13.04
CA GLY A 190 7.02 19.20 -12.98
C GLY A 190 6.95 19.78 -11.55
N GLY A 191 6.87 18.94 -10.52
CA GLY A 191 6.71 19.35 -9.12
C GLY A 191 5.40 20.07 -8.84
N PHE A 192 5.26 20.59 -7.65
CA PHE A 192 4.12 21.42 -7.24
C PHE A 192 4.28 22.87 -7.71
N SER A 193 3.17 23.58 -7.92
CA SER A 193 3.20 25.03 -8.16
C SER A 193 3.51 25.77 -6.86
N GLU A 194 3.97 27.04 -6.96
CA GLU A 194 4.24 27.84 -5.75
C GLU A 194 2.97 28.09 -4.94
N GLU A 195 1.81 28.24 -5.59
CA GLU A 195 0.53 28.39 -4.89
C GLU A 195 0.14 27.11 -4.13
N GLU A 196 0.40 25.92 -4.72
CA GLU A 196 0.21 24.64 -4.03
C GLU A 196 1.14 24.54 -2.82
N LYS A 197 2.41 24.90 -2.96
CA LYS A 197 3.37 24.88 -1.84
C LYS A 197 2.97 25.84 -0.71
N ILE A 198 2.45 27.03 -1.04
CA ILE A 198 1.92 27.98 -0.05
C ILE A 198 0.70 27.37 0.65
N PHE A 199 -0.20 26.73 -0.10
CA PHE A 199 -1.37 26.05 0.45
C PHE A 199 -0.97 24.89 1.39
N PHE A 200 0.04 24.10 1.05
CA PHE A 200 0.57 23.05 1.90
C PHE A 200 1.10 23.58 3.22
N LYS A 201 1.91 24.64 3.18
CA LYS A 201 2.46 25.28 4.37
C LYS A 201 1.37 25.83 5.31
N LYS A 202 0.29 26.41 4.74
CA LYS A 202 -0.88 26.88 5.51
C LYS A 202 -1.62 25.74 6.21
N ASN A 203 -1.50 24.49 5.70
CA ASN A 203 -2.08 23.28 6.28
C ASN A 203 -1.05 22.45 7.06
N ASN A 204 0.02 23.07 7.53
CA ASN A 204 1.08 22.49 8.36
C ASN A 204 1.92 21.39 7.68
N PHE A 205 1.97 21.37 6.35
CA PHE A 205 2.89 20.50 5.65
C PHE A 205 4.28 21.17 5.57
N LYS A 206 5.31 20.42 5.92
CA LYS A 206 6.71 20.84 5.81
C LYS A 206 7.30 20.35 4.48
N SER A 207 8.12 21.19 3.82
CA SER A 207 8.87 20.77 2.64
C SER A 207 10.10 19.98 3.06
N ILE A 208 10.32 18.81 2.43
CA ILE A 208 11.42 17.90 2.74
C ILE A 208 12.10 17.47 1.42
N SER A 209 13.41 17.42 1.42
CA SER A 209 14.23 16.87 0.34
C SER A 209 14.63 15.41 0.64
N CYS A 210 14.74 14.59 -0.38
CA CYS A 210 15.33 13.25 -0.30
C CYS A 210 16.79 13.22 -0.79
N GLY A 211 17.50 14.35 -0.70
CA GLY A 211 18.88 14.51 -1.16
C GLY A 211 18.98 15.18 -2.52
N ASN A 212 20.18 15.16 -3.11
CA ASN A 212 20.53 15.95 -4.29
C ASN A 212 20.14 15.31 -5.63
N LEU A 213 19.61 14.08 -5.62
CA LEU A 213 19.21 13.37 -6.83
C LEU A 213 17.75 13.62 -7.15
N THR A 214 17.45 13.83 -8.42
CA THR A 214 16.07 13.90 -8.91
C THR A 214 15.61 12.53 -9.39
N PHE A 215 14.59 12.00 -8.73
CA PHE A 215 13.96 10.74 -9.12
C PHE A 215 12.70 11.00 -9.95
N ARG A 216 12.35 10.04 -10.80
CA ARG A 216 11.04 10.06 -11.48
C ARG A 216 9.91 9.93 -10.48
N THR A 217 8.74 10.47 -10.81
CA THR A 217 7.56 10.44 -9.92
C THR A 217 7.17 9.02 -9.51
N GLU A 218 7.33 8.02 -10.39
CA GLU A 218 7.05 6.62 -10.05
C GLU A 218 8.08 5.97 -9.12
N THR A 219 9.31 6.49 -9.07
CA THR A 219 10.38 5.95 -8.21
C THR A 219 10.42 6.65 -6.84
N MET A 220 10.06 7.93 -6.81
CA MET A 220 10.15 8.76 -5.62
C MET A 220 9.40 8.19 -4.40
N PRO A 221 8.18 7.63 -4.54
CA PRO A 221 7.44 7.08 -3.41
C PRO A 221 8.19 5.97 -2.67
N ILE A 222 8.78 5.02 -3.39
CA ILE A 222 9.51 3.92 -2.76
C ILE A 222 10.83 4.38 -2.14
N VAL A 223 11.50 5.35 -2.76
CA VAL A 223 12.73 5.94 -2.20
C VAL A 223 12.43 6.66 -0.89
N ALA A 224 11.46 7.58 -0.88
CA ALA A 224 11.08 8.33 0.33
C ALA A 224 10.59 7.39 1.44
N LEU A 225 9.75 6.39 1.09
CA LEU A 225 9.26 5.41 2.04
C LEU A 225 10.39 4.58 2.65
N SER A 226 11.37 4.16 1.85
CA SER A 226 12.53 3.40 2.34
C SER A 226 13.40 4.23 3.29
N MET A 227 13.62 5.52 2.96
CA MET A 227 14.37 6.44 3.84
C MET A 227 13.61 6.65 5.16
N ILE A 228 12.30 6.91 5.12
CA ILE A 228 11.47 7.06 6.32
C ILE A 228 11.58 5.79 7.19
N LYS A 229 11.35 4.61 6.59
CA LYS A 229 11.40 3.35 7.36
C LYS A 229 12.77 3.06 7.96
N ALA A 230 13.85 3.45 7.29
CA ALA A 230 15.19 3.31 7.81
C ALA A 230 15.42 4.12 9.11
N LEU A 231 14.78 5.30 9.24
CA LEU A 231 14.86 6.11 10.47
C LEU A 231 14.21 5.42 11.68
N TYR A 232 13.16 4.61 11.45
CA TYR A 232 12.46 3.88 12.52
C TYR A 232 13.13 2.54 12.88
N GLY A 233 14.15 2.15 12.14
CA GLY A 233 14.79 0.85 12.26
C GLY A 233 13.89 -0.29 11.77
N VAL A 234 14.50 -1.35 11.27
CA VAL A 234 13.79 -2.58 10.92
C VAL A 234 13.58 -3.38 12.19
N LYS A 235 12.47 -3.18 12.88
CA LYS A 235 12.09 -4.08 13.98
C LYS A 235 11.56 -5.37 13.35
N LYS A 236 12.25 -6.47 13.62
CA LYS A 236 11.76 -7.84 13.32
C LYS A 236 10.59 -8.20 14.22
#